data_2a1f1c1f3e5db23f7ac8f76976d2b4db
#
_entry.id   2a1f1c1f3e5db23f7ac8f76976d2b4db
#
_cell.length_a   1.000
_cell.length_b   1.000
_cell.length_c   1.000
_cell.angle_alpha   90.00
_cell.angle_beta   90.00
_cell.angle_gamma   90.00
#
_symmetry.space_group_name_H-M   'P 1'
#
loop_
_entity.id
_entity.type
_entity.pdbx_description
1 polymer ?
#
loop_
_entity_poly.entity_id
_entity_poly.type
_entity_poly.pdbx_seq_one_letter_code
_entity_poly.pdbx_strand_id
1 'polypeptide(L)'
;MTATMIGPALTLALSLVALTMPTSVWATGPTLTVSADGSVHIFDRDALLARTDVVEITTSRDVAYRTPRTYRAVALAKLLEGVAIPPDAVVEAVAQDGFVTQLPRDLVYANDGIVAYVAIEAADRPWPPIPAKDKSAGAFYIVWLGDQASSVPTMMWPYQIVSLSVQDAPAKRWPSLAVDPMLPALHPARDGQTVFVNKCFTCHTMNQAGSASAGPDLNLPMNPTEYFTDAGLRALIRDPRSVRVWPEQRMPSFAEEDLSDEELGLILAYLNHMSDRKSRATEGGSSKR
;
A
#
# COMPACT_ATOMS: atom_id res chain seq x y z
N MET A 1 85.90 -46.68 1.24
CA MET A 1 85.62 -45.51 0.38
C MET A 1 84.09 -45.58 0.06
N THR A 2 83.30 -44.90 0.77
CA THR A 2 81.79 -44.87 0.62
C THR A 2 81.38 -43.45 0.25
N ALA A 3 80.91 -43.30 -0.96
CA ALA A 3 80.46 -42.06 -1.51
C ALA A 3 78.93 -41.89 -1.18
N THR A 4 78.62 -40.82 -0.43
CA THR A 4 77.24 -40.45 -0.10
C THR A 4 76.72 -39.54 -1.20
N MET A 5 75.67 -39.95 -1.86
CA MET A 5 74.94 -39.08 -2.82
C MET A 5 73.85 -38.32 -2.09
N ILE A 6 73.90 -37.02 -2.18
CA ILE A 6 72.85 -36.10 -1.67
C ILE A 6 71.95 -35.76 -2.88
N GLY A 7 70.66 -36.16 -2.81
CA GLY A 7 69.66 -35.75 -3.76
C GLY A 7 68.99 -34.44 -3.42
N PRO A 8 68.50 -33.62 -4.40
CA PRO A 8 67.91 -32.34 -4.16
C PRO A 8 66.48 -32.48 -3.64
N ALA A 9 66.16 -31.77 -2.56
CA ALA A 9 64.80 -31.65 -2.02
C ALA A 9 63.96 -30.72 -2.90
N LEU A 10 62.87 -31.24 -3.45
CA LEU A 10 61.90 -30.48 -4.23
C LEU A 10 60.90 -29.81 -3.27
N THR A 11 61.02 -28.52 -3.09
CA THR A 11 60.06 -27.71 -2.27
C THR A 11 58.84 -27.37 -3.11
N LEU A 12 57.71 -28.00 -2.77
CA LEU A 12 56.41 -27.72 -3.38
C LEU A 12 55.81 -26.49 -2.71
N ALA A 13 55.77 -25.34 -3.40
CA ALA A 13 55.10 -24.13 -2.92
C ALA A 13 53.59 -24.25 -3.15
N LEU A 14 52.83 -24.41 -2.08
CA LEU A 14 51.37 -24.44 -2.11
C LEU A 14 50.85 -22.98 -2.14
N SER A 15 50.43 -22.53 -3.32
CA SER A 15 49.78 -21.20 -3.46
C SER A 15 48.34 -21.30 -2.97
N LEU A 16 48.06 -20.68 -1.82
CA LEU A 16 46.72 -20.55 -1.27
C LEU A 16 45.97 -19.45 -2.05
N VAL A 17 45.09 -19.83 -2.98
CA VAL A 17 44.16 -18.90 -3.62
C VAL A 17 43.01 -18.62 -2.62
N ALA A 18 43.03 -17.46 -1.99
CA ALA A 18 41.91 -17.02 -1.17
C ALA A 18 40.72 -16.69 -2.07
N LEU A 19 39.70 -17.56 -2.09
CA LEU A 19 38.39 -17.27 -2.66
C LEU A 19 37.73 -16.25 -1.76
N THR A 20 37.71 -14.97 -2.17
CA THR A 20 36.87 -13.95 -1.57
C THR A 20 35.41 -14.23 -1.99
N MET A 21 34.64 -14.88 -1.12
CA MET A 21 33.19 -14.98 -1.31
C MET A 21 32.57 -13.57 -1.14
N PRO A 22 31.69 -13.14 -2.06
CA PRO A 22 30.97 -11.90 -1.83
C PRO A 22 30.14 -12.07 -0.57
N THR A 23 30.43 -11.25 0.44
CA THR A 23 29.57 -11.14 1.62
C THR A 23 28.25 -10.53 1.17
N SER A 24 27.19 -11.32 1.13
CA SER A 24 25.84 -10.79 0.98
C SER A 24 25.56 -9.88 2.15
N VAL A 25 25.58 -8.57 1.91
CA VAL A 25 25.15 -7.59 2.90
C VAL A 25 23.63 -7.73 3.01
N TRP A 26 23.18 -8.42 4.04
CA TRP A 26 21.75 -8.46 4.38
C TRP A 26 21.34 -7.04 4.76
N ALA A 27 20.32 -6.50 4.10
CA ALA A 27 19.74 -5.21 4.46
C ALA A 27 19.32 -5.28 5.94
N THR A 28 19.96 -4.47 6.78
CA THR A 28 19.66 -4.43 8.23
C THR A 28 18.59 -3.40 8.57
N GLY A 29 18.07 -2.67 7.58
CA GLY A 29 17.10 -1.59 7.70
C GLY A 29 15.76 -1.88 7.01
N PRO A 30 14.81 -0.95 7.10
CA PRO A 30 13.57 -1.02 6.36
C PRO A 30 13.79 -1.06 4.85
N THR A 31 13.02 -1.87 4.15
CA THR A 31 13.06 -2.02 2.69
C THR A 31 11.73 -1.67 2.06
N LEU A 32 11.78 -1.16 0.83
CA LEU A 32 10.62 -0.96 -0.04
C LEU A 32 10.73 -1.92 -1.22
N THR A 33 9.76 -2.80 -1.38
CA THR A 33 9.68 -3.72 -2.51
C THR A 33 8.89 -3.07 -3.64
N VAL A 34 9.43 -3.08 -4.86
CA VAL A 34 8.73 -2.65 -6.08
C VAL A 34 8.63 -3.83 -7.02
N SER A 35 7.43 -4.19 -7.45
CA SER A 35 7.19 -5.34 -8.32
C SER A 35 6.32 -4.98 -9.53
N ALA A 36 6.72 -5.49 -10.71
CA ALA A 36 5.98 -5.37 -11.97
C ALA A 36 6.41 -6.47 -12.93
N ASP A 37 5.47 -7.02 -13.69
CA ASP A 37 5.73 -8.00 -14.77
C ASP A 37 6.62 -9.18 -14.35
N GLY A 38 6.47 -9.67 -13.12
CA GLY A 38 7.28 -10.75 -12.57
C GLY A 38 8.68 -10.32 -12.11
N SER A 39 9.07 -9.07 -12.32
CA SER A 39 10.29 -8.48 -11.77
C SER A 39 10.06 -7.94 -10.37
N VAL A 40 11.05 -8.12 -9.48
CA VAL A 40 11.01 -7.60 -8.10
C VAL A 40 12.30 -6.85 -7.82
N HIS A 41 12.17 -5.60 -7.41
CA HIS A 41 13.26 -4.76 -6.96
C HIS A 41 13.08 -4.44 -5.48
N ILE A 42 14.10 -4.71 -4.67
CA ILE A 42 14.10 -4.39 -3.24
C ILE A 42 15.05 -3.22 -3.01
N PHE A 43 14.51 -2.14 -2.53
CA PHE A 43 15.26 -0.94 -2.19
C PHE A 43 15.48 -0.89 -0.68
N ASP A 44 16.75 -0.89 -0.27
CA ASP A 44 17.11 -0.54 1.10
C ASP A 44 16.92 0.97 1.31
N ARG A 45 16.48 1.37 2.49
CA ARG A 45 16.23 2.76 2.85
C ARG A 45 17.45 3.66 2.62
N ASP A 46 18.62 3.21 3.07
CA ASP A 46 19.84 4.03 3.03
C ASP A 46 20.36 4.11 1.57
N ALA A 47 20.19 3.04 0.79
CA ALA A 47 20.44 3.05 -0.65
C ALA A 47 19.51 4.02 -1.39
N LEU A 48 18.22 4.07 -1.03
CA LEU A 48 17.29 5.07 -1.58
C LEU A 48 17.72 6.49 -1.23
N LEU A 49 18.11 6.74 0.02
CA LEU A 49 18.58 8.05 0.48
C LEU A 49 19.88 8.50 -0.20
N ALA A 50 20.69 7.57 -0.69
CA ALA A 50 21.95 7.85 -1.40
C ALA A 50 21.76 8.14 -2.89
N ARG A 51 20.56 8.00 -3.44
CA ARG A 51 20.30 8.29 -4.87
C ARG A 51 20.52 9.77 -5.19
N THR A 52 20.98 10.04 -6.40
CA THR A 52 21.27 11.43 -6.88
C THR A 52 20.00 12.24 -7.18
N ASP A 53 18.86 11.57 -7.34
CA ASP A 53 17.55 12.17 -7.61
C ASP A 53 16.67 12.34 -6.35
N VAL A 54 17.24 12.08 -5.16
CA VAL A 54 16.60 12.47 -3.90
C VAL A 54 16.65 13.97 -3.73
N VAL A 55 15.50 14.53 -3.45
CA VAL A 55 15.31 15.97 -3.22
C VAL A 55 14.70 16.23 -1.86
N GLU A 56 14.88 17.44 -1.33
CA GLU A 56 14.13 17.91 -0.18
C GLU A 56 12.85 18.58 -0.64
N ILE A 57 11.72 18.15 -0.12
CA ILE A 57 10.38 18.64 -0.47
C ILE A 57 9.67 19.11 0.78
N THR A 58 8.80 20.13 0.65
CA THR A 58 7.94 20.58 1.74
C THR A 58 6.48 20.55 1.32
N THR A 59 5.67 19.79 2.03
CA THR A 59 4.22 19.84 1.90
C THR A 59 3.65 20.86 2.86
N SER A 60 2.77 21.75 2.37
CA SER A 60 2.12 22.77 3.18
C SER A 60 1.05 22.19 4.10
N ARG A 61 0.41 21.10 3.68
CA ARG A 61 -0.61 20.38 4.44
C ARG A 61 -0.35 18.88 4.32
N ASP A 62 0.28 18.33 5.33
CA ASP A 62 0.53 16.90 5.41
C ASP A 62 -0.69 16.15 5.93
N VAL A 63 -1.05 15.04 5.29
CA VAL A 63 -2.24 14.27 5.67
C VAL A 63 -2.04 13.53 6.99
N ALA A 64 -0.85 12.95 7.23
CA ALA A 64 -0.57 12.20 8.45
C ALA A 64 -0.37 13.13 9.66
N TYR A 65 0.38 14.24 9.46
CA TYR A 65 0.78 15.13 10.56
C TYR A 65 -0.11 16.38 10.69
N ARG A 66 -0.91 16.70 9.66
CA ARG A 66 -1.83 17.86 9.61
C ARG A 66 -1.15 19.23 9.78
N THR A 67 0.16 19.27 9.58
CA THR A 67 1.02 20.46 9.65
C THR A 67 2.01 20.43 8.51
N PRO A 68 2.62 21.57 8.10
CA PRO A 68 3.69 21.56 7.11
C PRO A 68 4.83 20.62 7.50
N ARG A 69 5.35 19.87 6.54
CA ARG A 69 6.44 18.91 6.75
C ARG A 69 7.43 18.95 5.61
N THR A 70 8.70 18.81 5.96
CA THR A 70 9.82 18.68 5.02
C THR A 70 10.35 17.26 5.04
N TYR A 71 10.56 16.69 3.86
CA TYR A 71 11.00 15.33 3.66
C TYR A 71 12.15 15.24 2.66
N ARG A 72 13.04 14.29 2.85
CA ARG A 72 13.88 13.77 1.77
C ARG A 72 13.06 12.76 0.99
N ALA A 73 12.96 12.92 -0.34
CA ALA A 73 12.03 12.13 -1.13
C ALA A 73 12.56 11.91 -2.55
N VAL A 74 12.09 10.86 -3.19
CA VAL A 74 12.26 10.60 -4.62
C VAL A 74 10.90 10.62 -5.30
N ALA A 75 10.80 11.21 -6.48
CA ALA A 75 9.54 11.18 -7.24
C ALA A 75 9.14 9.74 -7.55
N LEU A 76 7.88 9.37 -7.28
CA LEU A 76 7.38 8.00 -7.49
C LEU A 76 7.57 7.56 -8.95
N ALA A 77 7.32 8.44 -9.91
CA ALA A 77 7.55 8.16 -11.33
C ALA A 77 9.02 7.83 -11.63
N LYS A 78 9.99 8.44 -10.91
CA LYS A 78 11.42 8.13 -11.05
C LYS A 78 11.80 6.80 -10.40
N LEU A 79 11.13 6.43 -9.33
CA LEU A 79 11.32 5.12 -8.70
C LEU A 79 10.77 3.99 -9.59
N LEU A 80 9.75 4.29 -10.38
CA LEU A 80 9.11 3.37 -11.33
C LEU A 80 9.69 3.48 -12.76
N GLU A 81 10.81 4.21 -12.95
CA GLU A 81 11.44 4.33 -14.27
C GLU A 81 11.88 2.96 -14.79
N GLY A 82 11.53 2.66 -16.04
CA GLY A 82 11.77 1.35 -16.64
C GLY A 82 10.72 0.26 -16.32
N VAL A 83 9.76 0.57 -15.45
CA VAL A 83 8.62 -0.30 -15.16
C VAL A 83 7.49 -0.01 -16.15
N ALA A 84 7.04 -1.05 -16.89
CA ALA A 84 5.89 -0.91 -17.79
C ALA A 84 4.59 -0.84 -16.97
N ILE A 85 3.84 0.27 -17.06
CA ILE A 85 2.55 0.43 -16.41
C ILE A 85 1.49 0.66 -17.49
N PRO A 86 0.61 -0.34 -17.75
CA PRO A 86 -0.48 -0.19 -18.71
C PRO A 86 -1.41 0.99 -18.38
N PRO A 87 -2.08 1.60 -19.36
CA PRO A 87 -2.94 2.77 -19.14
C PRO A 87 -4.07 2.54 -18.12
N ASP A 88 -4.61 1.33 -18.08
CA ASP A 88 -5.71 0.90 -17.19
C ASP A 88 -5.21 0.23 -15.89
N ALA A 89 -3.89 0.23 -15.65
CA ALA A 89 -3.31 -0.33 -14.45
C ALA A 89 -3.24 0.70 -13.31
N VAL A 90 -2.99 0.18 -12.13
CA VAL A 90 -2.75 0.96 -10.91
C VAL A 90 -1.41 0.58 -10.29
N VAL A 91 -0.85 1.49 -9.51
CA VAL A 91 0.22 1.19 -8.57
C VAL A 91 -0.42 0.91 -7.22
N GLU A 92 -0.47 -0.37 -6.85
CA GLU A 92 -0.95 -0.79 -5.54
C GLU A 92 0.15 -0.54 -4.51
N ALA A 93 -0.13 0.28 -3.51
CA ALA A 93 0.76 0.54 -2.38
C ALA A 93 0.22 -0.14 -1.13
N VAL A 94 1.04 -0.97 -0.50
CA VAL A 94 0.70 -1.72 0.71
C VAL A 94 1.48 -1.17 1.90
N ALA A 95 0.77 -0.86 2.98
CA ALA A 95 1.36 -0.44 4.24
C ALA A 95 1.56 -1.61 5.23
N GLN A 96 2.41 -1.40 6.21
CA GLN A 96 2.78 -2.41 7.22
C GLN A 96 1.58 -2.92 8.04
N ASP A 97 0.55 -2.10 8.22
CA ASP A 97 -0.65 -2.43 8.99
C ASP A 97 -1.75 -3.10 8.14
N GLY A 98 -1.46 -3.38 6.87
CA GLY A 98 -2.39 -4.02 5.94
C GLY A 98 -3.33 -3.06 5.21
N PHE A 99 -3.10 -1.72 5.34
CA PHE A 99 -3.74 -0.73 4.48
C PHE A 99 -3.22 -0.86 3.05
N VAL A 100 -4.13 -0.81 2.07
CA VAL A 100 -3.77 -0.93 0.65
C VAL A 100 -4.46 0.17 -0.14
N THR A 101 -3.71 0.95 -0.89
CA THR A 101 -4.29 1.94 -1.80
C THR A 101 -3.94 1.65 -3.25
N GLN A 102 -4.85 2.03 -4.14
CA GLN A 102 -4.73 1.86 -5.58
C GLN A 102 -4.47 3.24 -6.19
N LEU A 103 -3.24 3.52 -6.57
CA LEU A 103 -2.87 4.79 -7.20
C LEU A 103 -3.07 4.66 -8.72
N PRO A 104 -4.02 5.39 -9.33
CA PRO A 104 -4.22 5.35 -10.78
C PRO A 104 -2.93 5.76 -11.49
N ARG A 105 -2.59 5.05 -12.56
CA ARG A 105 -1.41 5.38 -13.39
C ARG A 105 -1.39 6.84 -13.80
N ASP A 106 -2.53 7.35 -14.26
CA ASP A 106 -2.62 8.73 -14.76
C ASP A 106 -2.36 9.77 -13.66
N LEU A 107 -2.70 9.46 -12.40
CA LEU A 107 -2.37 10.30 -11.26
C LEU A 107 -0.87 10.22 -10.92
N VAL A 108 -0.25 9.04 -10.99
CA VAL A 108 1.19 8.86 -10.73
C VAL A 108 2.07 9.58 -11.75
N TYR A 109 1.62 9.66 -13.00
CA TYR A 109 2.31 10.33 -14.11
C TYR A 109 1.65 11.64 -14.53
N ALA A 110 0.82 12.22 -13.68
CA ALA A 110 0.18 13.51 -13.96
C ALA A 110 1.24 14.59 -14.24
N ASN A 111 0.98 15.41 -15.26
CA ASN A 111 1.84 16.52 -15.67
C ASN A 111 1.18 17.88 -15.41
N ASP A 112 0.08 17.91 -14.69
CA ASP A 112 -0.80 19.05 -14.43
C ASP A 112 -0.48 19.77 -13.10
N GLY A 113 0.75 19.64 -12.62
CA GLY A 113 1.20 20.29 -11.40
C GLY A 113 1.01 19.46 -10.12
N ILE A 114 0.63 18.17 -10.24
CA ILE A 114 0.62 17.22 -9.12
C ILE A 114 1.80 16.26 -9.32
N VAL A 115 2.57 16.02 -8.26
CA VAL A 115 3.67 15.04 -8.25
C VAL A 115 3.60 14.18 -7.00
N ALA A 116 3.57 12.86 -7.21
CA ALA A 116 3.75 11.88 -6.15
C ALA A 116 5.22 11.70 -5.78
N TYR A 117 5.53 11.71 -4.50
CA TYR A 117 6.86 11.42 -3.97
C TYR A 117 6.79 10.27 -2.95
N VAL A 118 7.84 9.46 -2.93
CA VAL A 118 8.13 8.56 -1.81
C VAL A 118 9.07 9.30 -0.87
N ALA A 119 8.53 9.81 0.23
CA ALA A 119 9.28 10.37 1.34
C ALA A 119 9.97 9.25 2.13
N ILE A 120 11.22 9.48 2.54
CA ILE A 120 12.09 8.47 3.14
C ILE A 120 12.59 8.98 4.51
N GLU A 121 12.25 8.25 5.56
CA GLU A 121 12.69 8.55 6.92
C GLU A 121 14.12 8.09 7.14
N ALA A 122 15.04 9.03 7.38
CA ALA A 122 16.43 8.70 7.65
C ALA A 122 16.62 8.20 9.11
N ALA A 123 17.51 7.23 9.32
CA ALA A 123 17.74 6.66 10.66
C ALA A 123 18.28 7.68 11.66
N ASP A 124 19.11 8.60 11.18
CA ASP A 124 19.73 9.67 11.98
C ASP A 124 18.80 10.88 12.18
N ARG A 125 17.67 10.93 11.49
CA ARG A 125 16.67 12.00 11.58
C ARG A 125 15.26 11.43 11.53
N PRO A 126 14.83 10.69 12.58
CA PRO A 126 13.52 10.07 12.61
C PRO A 126 12.41 11.13 12.64
N TRP A 127 11.29 10.81 12.01
CA TRP A 127 10.12 11.66 12.07
C TRP A 127 9.39 11.52 13.41
N PRO A 128 8.71 12.55 13.88
CA PRO A 128 7.93 12.44 15.10
C PRO A 128 6.77 11.44 14.93
N PRO A 129 6.21 10.94 16.02
CA PRO A 129 4.98 10.15 15.96
C PRO A 129 3.85 10.93 15.28
N ILE A 130 3.00 10.23 14.53
CA ILE A 130 1.76 10.77 13.98
C ILE A 130 0.85 11.19 15.17
N PRO A 131 0.14 12.33 15.11
CA PRO A 131 -0.78 12.72 16.17
C PRO A 131 -1.74 11.59 16.57
N ALA A 132 -1.84 11.33 17.86
CA ALA A 132 -2.62 10.25 18.47
C ALA A 132 -2.16 8.82 18.10
N LYS A 133 -0.95 8.65 17.53
CA LYS A 133 -0.29 7.35 17.31
C LYS A 133 1.06 7.33 18.01
N ASP A 134 1.58 6.14 18.27
CA ASP A 134 2.88 5.91 18.89
C ASP A 134 4.03 5.76 17.87
N LYS A 135 3.72 5.82 16.56
CA LYS A 135 4.65 5.58 15.46
C LYS A 135 4.68 6.75 14.47
N SER A 136 5.82 6.93 13.80
CA SER A 136 5.97 7.87 12.69
C SER A 136 5.26 7.38 11.41
N ALA A 137 5.20 8.23 10.39
CA ALA A 137 4.75 7.84 9.05
C ALA A 137 5.82 7.06 8.24
N GLY A 138 7.04 6.90 8.76
CA GLY A 138 8.15 6.18 8.09
C GLY A 138 8.09 4.68 8.26
N ALA A 139 8.97 3.92 7.63
CA ALA A 139 10.15 4.37 6.87
C ALA A 139 9.85 5.05 5.51
N PHE A 140 8.72 4.72 4.85
CA PHE A 140 8.36 5.24 3.53
C PHE A 140 6.92 5.73 3.56
N TYR A 141 6.69 6.90 2.96
CA TYR A 141 5.40 7.57 2.95
C TYR A 141 5.16 8.21 1.59
N ILE A 142 4.01 7.96 0.96
CA ILE A 142 3.64 8.63 -0.28
C ILE A 142 3.01 9.98 0.05
N VAL A 143 3.63 11.03 -0.45
CA VAL A 143 3.19 12.42 -0.30
C VAL A 143 3.01 13.05 -1.67
N TRP A 144 2.13 14.01 -1.77
CA TRP A 144 1.80 14.71 -3.00
C TRP A 144 2.16 16.18 -2.90
N LEU A 145 2.76 16.71 -3.95
CA LEU A 145 3.06 18.13 -4.08
C LEU A 145 2.41 18.72 -5.32
N GLY A 146 2.23 20.03 -5.28
CA GLY A 146 1.68 20.82 -6.39
C GLY A 146 0.43 21.57 -5.97
N ASP A 147 -0.02 22.49 -6.81
CA ASP A 147 -1.14 23.41 -6.52
C ASP A 147 -2.46 22.64 -6.27
N GLN A 148 -2.60 21.48 -6.88
CA GLN A 148 -3.78 20.63 -6.74
C GLN A 148 -3.56 19.39 -5.81
N ALA A 149 -2.46 19.32 -5.07
CA ALA A 149 -2.18 18.22 -4.17
C ALA A 149 -3.28 18.03 -3.09
N SER A 150 -3.98 19.10 -2.73
CA SER A 150 -5.12 19.06 -1.80
C SER A 150 -6.35 18.36 -2.37
N SER A 151 -6.46 18.20 -3.68
CA SER A 151 -7.55 17.44 -4.33
C SER A 151 -7.32 15.94 -4.33
N VAL A 152 -6.09 15.49 -4.05
CA VAL A 152 -5.78 14.06 -3.95
C VAL A 152 -6.41 13.51 -2.68
N PRO A 153 -7.28 12.47 -2.79
CA PRO A 153 -7.94 11.87 -1.64
C PRO A 153 -6.96 11.46 -0.55
N THR A 154 -7.33 11.68 0.72
CA THR A 154 -6.48 11.35 1.88
C THR A 154 -6.05 9.89 1.91
N MET A 155 -6.88 8.97 1.40
CA MET A 155 -6.55 7.55 1.27
C MET A 155 -5.42 7.26 0.27
N MET A 156 -5.06 8.20 -0.59
CA MET A 156 -3.94 8.10 -1.53
C MET A 156 -2.62 8.68 -0.97
N TRP A 157 -2.57 8.93 0.34
CA TRP A 157 -1.37 9.31 1.08
C TRP A 157 -0.96 8.19 2.06
N PRO A 158 -0.68 6.96 1.57
CA PRO A 158 -0.35 5.83 2.44
C PRO A 158 1.01 6.04 3.09
N TYR A 159 1.08 5.87 4.38
CA TYR A 159 2.31 5.92 5.17
C TYR A 159 2.69 4.51 5.67
N GLN A 160 3.96 4.35 6.10
CA GLN A 160 4.54 3.05 6.48
C GLN A 160 4.43 2.01 5.36
N ILE A 161 4.55 2.44 4.10
CA ILE A 161 4.46 1.50 2.97
C ILE A 161 5.66 0.56 2.96
N VAL A 162 5.40 -0.68 2.57
CA VAL A 162 6.40 -1.76 2.46
C VAL A 162 6.53 -2.28 1.03
N SER A 163 5.50 -2.08 0.20
CA SER A 163 5.56 -2.49 -1.20
C SER A 163 4.74 -1.59 -2.12
N LEU A 164 5.22 -1.54 -3.36
CA LEU A 164 4.55 -0.98 -4.52
C LEU A 164 4.48 -2.06 -5.58
N SER A 165 3.33 -2.29 -6.19
CA SER A 165 3.18 -3.27 -7.27
C SER A 165 2.28 -2.76 -8.38
N VAL A 166 2.67 -3.00 -9.64
CA VAL A 166 1.82 -2.72 -10.78
C VAL A 166 0.77 -3.81 -10.89
N GLN A 167 -0.48 -3.44 -10.90
CA GLN A 167 -1.62 -4.35 -10.89
C GLN A 167 -2.70 -3.89 -11.86
N ASP A 168 -3.52 -4.83 -12.34
CA ASP A 168 -4.77 -4.47 -13.00
C ASP A 168 -5.68 -3.67 -12.07
N ALA A 169 -6.48 -2.77 -12.62
CA ALA A 169 -7.47 -2.01 -11.84
C ALA A 169 -8.42 -2.95 -11.06
N PRO A 170 -8.90 -2.55 -9.87
CA PRO A 170 -9.71 -3.41 -9.00
C PRO A 170 -10.90 -4.07 -9.69
N ALA A 171 -11.60 -3.35 -10.56
CA ALA A 171 -12.76 -3.88 -11.29
C ALA A 171 -12.41 -5.03 -12.25
N LYS A 172 -11.19 -4.99 -12.85
CA LYS A 172 -10.69 -6.03 -13.74
C LYS A 172 -10.14 -7.23 -12.94
N ARG A 173 -9.39 -6.91 -11.88
CA ARG A 173 -8.73 -7.91 -11.04
C ARG A 173 -9.74 -8.73 -10.21
N TRP A 174 -10.83 -8.11 -9.76
CA TRP A 174 -11.83 -8.74 -8.90
C TRP A 174 -13.26 -8.52 -9.37
N PRO A 175 -13.75 -9.35 -10.31
CA PRO A 175 -15.14 -9.27 -10.77
C PRO A 175 -16.20 -9.39 -9.66
N SER A 176 -15.83 -9.99 -8.51
CA SER A 176 -16.72 -10.12 -7.33
C SER A 176 -17.03 -8.81 -6.61
N LEU A 177 -16.32 -7.71 -6.97
CA LEU A 177 -16.67 -6.34 -6.55
C LEU A 177 -17.83 -5.75 -7.36
N ALA A 178 -18.10 -6.29 -8.56
CA ALA A 178 -19.00 -5.64 -9.48
C ALA A 178 -20.46 -5.74 -9.00
N VAL A 179 -21.17 -4.64 -9.14
CA VAL A 179 -22.63 -4.63 -9.04
C VAL A 179 -23.24 -5.45 -10.18
N ASP A 180 -24.51 -5.85 -10.05
CA ASP A 180 -25.22 -6.54 -11.11
C ASP A 180 -25.20 -5.69 -12.40
N PRO A 181 -24.75 -6.23 -13.53
CA PRO A 181 -24.76 -5.50 -14.81
C PRO A 181 -26.16 -5.10 -15.26
N MET A 182 -27.20 -5.82 -14.80
CA MET A 182 -28.61 -5.53 -15.12
C MET A 182 -29.19 -4.39 -14.29
N LEU A 183 -28.50 -3.86 -13.27
CA LEU A 183 -28.98 -2.68 -12.56
C LEU A 183 -29.15 -1.49 -13.52
N PRO A 184 -30.18 -0.66 -13.33
CA PRO A 184 -30.32 0.59 -14.06
C PRO A 184 -29.05 1.44 -14.00
N ALA A 185 -28.76 2.19 -15.07
CA ALA A 185 -27.53 2.99 -15.16
C ALA A 185 -27.39 4.00 -14.01
N LEU A 186 -28.51 4.57 -13.53
CA LEU A 186 -28.56 5.54 -12.44
C LEU A 186 -28.82 4.90 -11.08
N HIS A 187 -28.66 3.58 -10.94
CA HIS A 187 -28.86 2.94 -9.64
C HIS A 187 -27.74 3.33 -8.67
N PRO A 188 -28.03 3.81 -7.44
CA PRO A 188 -27.03 4.37 -6.53
C PRO A 188 -25.90 3.41 -6.12
N ALA A 189 -26.15 2.09 -6.20
CA ALA A 189 -25.10 1.11 -5.93
C ALA A 189 -23.94 1.15 -6.93
N ARG A 190 -24.13 1.69 -8.16
CA ARG A 190 -23.04 1.83 -9.14
C ARG A 190 -22.04 2.88 -8.71
N ASP A 191 -22.53 4.05 -8.34
CA ASP A 191 -21.68 5.11 -7.81
C ASP A 191 -21.12 4.72 -6.43
N GLY A 192 -21.94 4.01 -5.64
CA GLY A 192 -21.53 3.43 -4.37
C GLY A 192 -20.37 2.45 -4.48
N GLN A 193 -20.28 1.64 -5.53
CA GLN A 193 -19.13 0.79 -5.82
C GLN A 193 -17.86 1.65 -6.00
N THR A 194 -17.96 2.74 -6.73
CA THR A 194 -16.82 3.65 -6.95
C THR A 194 -16.37 4.29 -5.65
N VAL A 195 -17.30 4.83 -4.85
CA VAL A 195 -16.96 5.42 -3.54
C VAL A 195 -16.39 4.37 -2.60
N PHE A 196 -16.95 3.14 -2.58
CA PHE A 196 -16.45 2.03 -1.78
C PHE A 196 -15.00 1.68 -2.13
N VAL A 197 -14.67 1.55 -3.41
CA VAL A 197 -13.30 1.26 -3.86
C VAL A 197 -12.33 2.34 -3.43
N ASN A 198 -12.73 3.60 -3.49
CA ASN A 198 -11.88 4.73 -3.15
C ASN A 198 -11.71 4.97 -1.64
N LYS A 199 -12.68 4.59 -0.82
CA LYS A 199 -12.72 4.95 0.62
C LYS A 199 -12.61 3.74 1.56
N CYS A 200 -13.22 2.62 1.23
CA CYS A 200 -13.37 1.45 2.11
C CYS A 200 -12.45 0.28 1.74
N PHE A 201 -12.25 0.07 0.44
CA PHE A 201 -11.46 -1.03 -0.11
C PHE A 201 -9.96 -0.95 0.24
N THR A 202 -9.52 0.21 0.71
CA THR A 202 -8.16 0.42 1.24
C THR A 202 -7.88 -0.35 2.53
N CYS A 203 -8.93 -0.67 3.30
CA CYS A 203 -8.84 -1.40 4.57
C CYS A 203 -9.62 -2.71 4.55
N HIS A 204 -10.70 -2.77 3.77
CA HIS A 204 -11.64 -3.87 3.75
C HIS A 204 -11.57 -4.66 2.44
N THR A 205 -11.97 -5.92 2.50
CA THR A 205 -12.27 -6.75 1.32
C THR A 205 -13.79 -6.82 1.10
N MET A 206 -14.20 -7.28 -0.07
CA MET A 206 -15.59 -7.53 -0.46
C MET A 206 -15.66 -8.85 -1.21
N ASN A 207 -16.36 -9.85 -0.71
CA ASN A 207 -16.43 -11.16 -1.36
C ASN A 207 -15.03 -11.77 -1.62
N GLN A 208 -14.12 -11.63 -0.70
CA GLN A 208 -12.69 -12.01 -0.79
C GLN A 208 -11.91 -11.25 -1.88
N ALA A 209 -12.52 -10.27 -2.53
CA ALA A 209 -11.81 -9.35 -3.40
C ALA A 209 -11.03 -8.34 -2.57
N GLY A 210 -9.81 -8.05 -3.01
CA GLY A 210 -8.92 -7.07 -2.37
C GLY A 210 -7.71 -7.70 -1.73
N SER A 211 -6.66 -6.87 -1.56
CA SER A 211 -5.40 -7.22 -0.91
C SER A 211 -5.32 -6.67 0.52
N ALA A 212 -6.27 -5.82 0.93
CA ALA A 212 -6.28 -5.20 2.25
C ALA A 212 -6.56 -6.24 3.36
N SER A 213 -5.92 -6.03 4.51
CA SER A 213 -6.08 -6.89 5.70
C SER A 213 -6.23 -6.09 6.99
N ALA A 214 -6.39 -4.77 6.90
CA ALA A 214 -6.57 -3.89 8.07
C ALA A 214 -7.97 -4.01 8.68
N GLY A 215 -8.98 -4.36 7.87
CA GLY A 215 -10.38 -4.57 8.27
C GLY A 215 -10.94 -5.90 7.76
N PRO A 216 -12.13 -6.31 8.24
CA PRO A 216 -12.79 -7.54 7.78
C PRO A 216 -13.33 -7.42 6.36
N ASP A 217 -13.68 -8.56 5.75
CA ASP A 217 -14.52 -8.62 4.57
C ASP A 217 -15.92 -8.07 4.88
N LEU A 218 -16.43 -7.20 4.01
CA LEU A 218 -17.71 -6.52 4.24
C LEU A 218 -18.91 -7.25 3.58
N ASN A 219 -18.71 -8.50 3.15
CA ASN A 219 -19.83 -9.33 2.70
C ASN A 219 -19.78 -10.76 3.27
N LEU A 220 -18.62 -11.20 3.74
CA LEU A 220 -18.40 -12.55 4.24
C LEU A 220 -17.83 -12.56 5.66
N PRO A 221 -18.32 -13.39 6.57
CA PRO A 221 -19.48 -14.27 6.41
C PRO A 221 -20.81 -13.51 6.42
N MET A 222 -20.85 -12.26 6.91
CA MET A 222 -22.02 -11.42 7.04
C MET A 222 -21.75 -10.00 6.55
N ASN A 223 -22.71 -9.45 5.80
CA ASN A 223 -22.66 -8.04 5.41
C ASN A 223 -23.08 -7.14 6.59
N PRO A 224 -22.48 -5.97 6.79
CA PRO A 224 -22.87 -5.05 7.86
C PRO A 224 -24.36 -4.70 7.87
N THR A 225 -25.00 -4.64 6.70
CA THR A 225 -26.43 -4.35 6.59
C THR A 225 -27.34 -5.47 7.14
N GLU A 226 -26.79 -6.67 7.39
CA GLU A 226 -27.54 -7.79 7.97
C GLU A 226 -27.62 -7.72 9.50
N TYR A 227 -26.75 -6.96 10.15
CA TYR A 227 -26.71 -6.89 11.63
C TYR A 227 -26.69 -5.49 12.22
N PHE A 228 -26.47 -4.44 11.42
CA PHE A 228 -26.68 -3.06 11.82
C PHE A 228 -27.98 -2.51 11.24
N THR A 229 -28.62 -1.62 11.97
CA THR A 229 -29.62 -0.70 11.40
C THR A 229 -28.89 0.32 10.51
N ASP A 230 -29.59 0.95 9.56
CA ASP A 230 -29.03 2.02 8.72
C ASP A 230 -28.41 3.13 9.58
N ALA A 231 -29.13 3.60 10.59
CA ALA A 231 -28.64 4.63 11.52
C ALA A 231 -27.39 4.18 12.30
N GLY A 232 -27.36 2.93 12.74
CA GLY A 232 -26.21 2.36 13.45
C GLY A 232 -24.98 2.22 12.57
N LEU A 233 -25.16 1.83 11.31
CA LEU A 233 -24.07 1.70 10.34
C LEU A 233 -23.51 3.08 9.94
N ARG A 234 -24.38 4.08 9.74
CA ARG A 234 -23.97 5.47 9.53
C ARG A 234 -23.15 5.99 10.73
N ALA A 235 -23.64 5.79 11.95
CA ALA A 235 -22.93 6.19 13.16
C ALA A 235 -21.57 5.51 13.26
N LEU A 236 -21.49 4.20 12.97
CA LEU A 236 -20.23 3.44 12.97
C LEU A 236 -19.22 4.00 11.95
N ILE A 237 -19.64 4.35 10.75
CA ILE A 237 -18.75 4.88 9.72
C ILE A 237 -18.31 6.30 10.09
N ARG A 238 -19.22 7.14 10.59
CA ARG A 238 -18.91 8.51 11.02
C ARG A 238 -17.94 8.56 12.19
N ASP A 239 -18.23 7.80 13.22
CA ASP A 239 -17.36 7.68 14.40
C ASP A 239 -17.51 6.28 15.03
N PRO A 240 -16.64 5.36 14.73
CA PRO A 240 -16.68 4.00 15.28
C PRO A 240 -16.71 3.97 16.81
N ARG A 241 -16.07 4.94 17.47
CA ARG A 241 -16.00 5.02 18.93
C ARG A 241 -17.30 5.46 19.56
N SER A 242 -18.18 6.13 18.83
CA SER A 242 -19.53 6.48 19.30
C SER A 242 -20.45 5.27 19.44
N VAL A 243 -20.17 4.21 18.68
CA VAL A 243 -20.94 2.95 18.71
C VAL A 243 -20.35 1.95 19.68
N ARG A 244 -19.03 1.74 19.64
CA ARG A 244 -18.32 0.81 20.51
C ARG A 244 -16.83 1.16 20.59
N VAL A 245 -16.25 0.99 21.78
CA VAL A 245 -14.80 1.15 22.01
C VAL A 245 -14.20 -0.20 22.40
N TRP A 246 -13.12 -0.60 21.74
CA TRP A 246 -12.29 -1.75 22.09
C TRP A 246 -10.82 -1.50 21.75
N PRO A 247 -9.86 -2.15 22.43
CA PRO A 247 -8.43 -1.85 22.33
C PRO A 247 -7.86 -1.93 20.90
N GLU A 248 -8.32 -2.91 20.11
CA GLU A 248 -7.81 -3.17 18.75
C GLU A 248 -8.56 -2.39 17.66
N GLN A 249 -9.41 -1.43 18.03
CA GLN A 249 -10.15 -0.63 17.06
C GLN A 249 -9.21 0.19 16.20
N ARG A 250 -9.25 -0.05 14.88
CA ARG A 250 -8.40 0.61 13.89
C ARG A 250 -9.17 1.46 12.88
N MET A 251 -10.46 1.19 12.70
CA MET A 251 -11.28 1.97 11.76
C MET A 251 -11.26 3.44 12.15
N PRO A 252 -10.85 4.35 11.24
CA PRO A 252 -10.87 5.78 11.49
C PRO A 252 -12.30 6.32 11.47
N SER A 253 -12.50 7.49 12.06
CA SER A 253 -13.71 8.29 11.85
C SER A 253 -13.63 8.97 10.48
N PHE A 254 -14.76 9.10 9.79
CA PHE A 254 -14.89 9.81 8.53
C PHE A 254 -15.70 11.08 8.75
N ALA A 255 -15.03 12.22 8.77
CA ALA A 255 -15.69 13.53 8.81
C ALA A 255 -16.40 13.81 7.47
N GLU A 256 -17.32 14.76 7.45
CA GLU A 256 -18.12 15.07 6.25
C GLU A 256 -17.25 15.57 5.09
N GLU A 257 -16.17 16.27 5.38
CA GLU A 257 -15.17 16.70 4.39
C GLU A 257 -14.38 15.55 3.75
N ASP A 258 -14.25 14.40 4.44
CA ASP A 258 -13.56 13.20 3.92
C ASP A 258 -14.53 12.21 3.26
N LEU A 259 -15.80 12.19 3.68
CA LEU A 259 -16.87 11.36 3.19
C LEU A 259 -18.21 12.10 3.36
N SER A 260 -18.74 12.67 2.29
CA SER A 260 -20.02 13.40 2.37
C SER A 260 -21.19 12.50 2.78
N ASP A 261 -22.30 13.09 3.23
CA ASP A 261 -23.52 12.32 3.55
C ASP A 261 -24.12 11.64 2.31
N GLU A 262 -23.95 12.25 1.12
CA GLU A 262 -24.33 11.65 -0.15
C GLU A 262 -23.48 10.42 -0.45
N GLU A 263 -22.13 10.53 -0.39
CA GLU A 263 -21.22 9.40 -0.59
C GLU A 263 -21.47 8.28 0.42
N LEU A 264 -21.76 8.62 1.68
CA LEU A 264 -22.13 7.64 2.70
C LEU A 264 -23.42 6.90 2.32
N GLY A 265 -24.42 7.63 1.79
CA GLY A 265 -25.64 7.02 1.26
C GLY A 265 -25.37 6.07 0.10
N LEU A 266 -24.48 6.43 -0.81
CA LEU A 266 -24.06 5.59 -1.95
C LEU A 266 -23.34 4.32 -1.46
N ILE A 267 -22.44 4.43 -0.47
CA ILE A 267 -21.78 3.25 0.12
C ILE A 267 -22.81 2.29 0.71
N LEU A 268 -23.81 2.79 1.44
CA LEU A 268 -24.84 1.94 2.03
C LEU A 268 -25.70 1.26 0.94
N ALA A 269 -25.99 1.97 -0.14
CA ALA A 269 -26.71 1.37 -1.28
C ALA A 269 -25.88 0.25 -1.94
N TYR A 270 -24.56 0.44 -2.04
CA TYR A 270 -23.66 -0.61 -2.55
C TYR A 270 -23.60 -1.81 -1.60
N LEU A 271 -23.39 -1.60 -0.30
CA LEU A 271 -23.36 -2.67 0.70
C LEU A 271 -24.65 -3.47 0.70
N ASN A 272 -25.81 -2.79 0.67
CA ASN A 272 -27.12 -3.44 0.57
C ASN A 272 -27.24 -4.29 -0.69
N HIS A 273 -26.83 -3.77 -1.84
CA HIS A 273 -26.85 -4.52 -3.08
C HIS A 273 -25.95 -5.76 -3.02
N MET A 274 -24.78 -5.64 -2.39
CA MET A 274 -23.82 -6.75 -2.28
C MET A 274 -24.25 -7.81 -1.26
N SER A 275 -25.11 -7.51 -0.29
CA SER A 275 -25.58 -8.48 0.71
C SER A 275 -26.27 -9.70 0.08
N ASP A 276 -26.99 -9.50 -1.02
CA ASP A 276 -27.63 -10.56 -1.80
C ASP A 276 -26.68 -11.23 -2.81
N ARG A 277 -25.45 -10.76 -2.92
CA ARG A 277 -24.45 -11.20 -3.91
C ARG A 277 -23.20 -11.80 -3.27
N LYS A 278 -23.39 -12.58 -2.22
CA LYS A 278 -22.27 -13.26 -1.57
C LYS A 278 -21.60 -14.23 -2.55
N SER A 279 -20.29 -14.09 -2.76
CA SER A 279 -19.56 -15.13 -3.45
C SER A 279 -19.59 -16.39 -2.59
N ARG A 280 -19.96 -17.53 -3.19
CA ARG A 280 -19.79 -18.81 -2.51
C ARG A 280 -18.31 -18.99 -2.26
N ALA A 281 -17.93 -19.20 -1.00
CA ALA A 281 -16.61 -19.66 -0.69
C ALA A 281 -16.37 -20.90 -1.58
N THR A 282 -15.40 -20.83 -2.48
CA THR A 282 -14.89 -22.04 -3.11
C THR A 282 -14.35 -22.86 -1.95
N GLU A 283 -15.06 -23.93 -1.59
CA GLU A 283 -14.54 -24.93 -0.68
C GLU A 283 -13.22 -25.38 -1.25
N GLY A 284 -12.14 -24.79 -0.71
CA GLY A 284 -10.77 -25.11 -1.08
C GLY A 284 -10.59 -26.57 -0.80
N GLY A 285 -10.58 -27.38 -1.85
CA GLY A 285 -10.31 -28.78 -1.79
C GLY A 285 -9.03 -29.03 -1.01
N SER A 286 -9.16 -29.40 0.25
CA SER A 286 -8.10 -30.04 1.02
C SER A 286 -7.81 -31.39 0.36
N SER A 287 -6.96 -31.37 -0.68
CA SER A 287 -6.32 -32.60 -1.13
C SER A 287 -5.29 -32.98 -0.07
N LYS A 288 -5.75 -33.74 0.92
CA LYS A 288 -4.85 -34.60 1.69
C LYS A 288 -4.30 -35.66 0.75
N ARG A 289 -3.00 -35.62 0.47
CA ARG A 289 -2.16 -36.81 0.32
C ARG A 289 -0.77 -36.50 0.84
#